data_224f9ea60a4ae5623448e9ff99df7d9b
#
_entry.id   224f9ea60a4ae5623448e9ff99df7d9b
#
_cell.length_a   1.000
_cell.length_b   1.000
_cell.length_c   1.000
_cell.angle_alpha   90.00
_cell.angle_beta   90.00
_cell.angle_gamma   90.00
#
_symmetry.space_group_name_H-M   'P 1'
#
loop_
_entity.id
_entity.type
_entity.pdbx_description
1 polymer ?
#
loop_
_entity_poly.entity_id
_entity_poly.type
_entity_poly.pdbx_seq_one_letter_code
_entity_poly.pdbx_strand_id
1 'polypeptide(L)'
;MLIWIDNFPAIPLTLLLYQPVTALISNRKKLSIKNKTIMEKYLWIAGSLPFIILGSIHLLYTFFTNKLDSRSKTLNSEMTRSFLVLTTATDMWKAWKGFNASHSSGTIYFGFVNMILALQYPMLMQNSLLQSATVIAAGFYVWLAKSFWFRIPFIGMLISFACFLYAVVLNLGN
;
A
#
# COMPACT_ATOMS: atom_id res chain seq x y z
N MET A 1 -2.01 80.58 -3.55
CA MET A 1 -2.84 79.39 -3.28
C MET A 1 -2.05 78.20 -3.86
N LEU A 2 -1.05 77.77 -3.11
CA LEU A 2 -0.20 76.62 -3.44
C LEU A 2 -0.44 75.62 -2.35
N ILE A 3 -1.10 74.49 -2.67
CA ILE A 3 -1.42 73.47 -1.70
C ILE A 3 -1.13 72.10 -2.30
N TRP A 4 -0.17 71.41 -1.67
CA TRP A 4 -0.10 69.96 -1.48
C TRP A 4 -0.12 69.05 -2.71
N ILE A 5 1.03 68.81 -3.28
CA ILE A 5 1.34 67.55 -3.97
C ILE A 5 2.75 67.11 -3.53
N ASP A 6 2.88 66.66 -2.29
CA ASP A 6 4.12 66.00 -1.86
C ASP A 6 3.79 65.12 -0.67
N ASN A 7 3.44 63.87 -0.90
CA ASN A 7 3.63 62.74 0.01
C ASN A 7 2.96 61.45 -0.53
N PHE A 8 3.31 61.10 -1.77
CA PHE A 8 3.22 59.68 -2.11
C PHE A 8 4.55 59.04 -1.74
N PRO A 9 4.62 58.11 -0.75
CA PRO A 9 5.85 57.38 -0.52
C PRO A 9 6.18 56.62 -1.79
N ALA A 10 7.33 56.96 -2.38
CA ALA A 10 7.85 56.23 -3.52
C ALA A 10 8.02 54.75 -3.12
N ILE A 11 7.10 53.92 -3.53
CA ILE A 11 7.21 52.46 -3.33
C ILE A 11 8.48 52.05 -4.09
N PRO A 12 9.52 51.56 -3.42
CA PRO A 12 10.76 51.20 -4.12
C PRO A 12 10.45 50.12 -5.16
N LEU A 13 10.97 50.33 -6.36
CA LEU A 13 10.75 49.43 -7.51
C LEU A 13 11.09 47.95 -7.19
N THR A 14 11.98 47.73 -6.24
CA THR A 14 12.34 46.43 -5.66
C THR A 14 11.15 45.76 -4.96
N LEU A 15 10.26 46.50 -4.28
CA LEU A 15 9.06 45.97 -3.64
C LEU A 15 7.99 45.61 -4.65
N LEU A 16 7.91 46.35 -5.77
CA LEU A 16 6.94 46.07 -6.84
C LEU A 16 7.28 44.81 -7.64
N LEU A 17 8.56 44.48 -7.80
CA LEU A 17 9.04 43.26 -8.48
C LEU A 17 9.13 42.04 -7.53
N TYR A 18 9.29 42.26 -6.22
CA TYR A 18 9.42 41.22 -5.23
C TYR A 18 8.11 40.44 -5.03
N GLN A 19 6.97 41.12 -5.04
CA GLN A 19 5.64 40.51 -4.83
C GLN A 19 5.27 39.44 -5.90
N PRO A 20 5.40 39.72 -7.22
CA PRO A 20 5.04 38.70 -8.21
C PRO A 20 6.02 37.52 -8.25
N VAL A 21 7.30 37.74 -7.92
CA VAL A 21 8.30 36.66 -7.89
C VAL A 21 8.03 35.70 -6.71
N THR A 22 7.77 36.24 -5.52
CA THR A 22 7.41 35.42 -4.35
C THR A 22 6.09 34.66 -4.55
N ALA A 23 5.09 35.27 -5.19
CA ALA A 23 3.83 34.62 -5.53
C ALA A 23 4.04 33.47 -6.53
N LEU A 24 4.90 33.64 -7.54
CA LEU A 24 5.23 32.59 -8.53
C LEU A 24 5.97 31.42 -7.85
N ILE A 25 6.92 31.68 -6.97
CA ILE A 25 7.64 30.65 -6.22
C ILE A 25 6.68 29.88 -5.30
N SER A 26 5.81 30.60 -4.58
CA SER A 26 4.79 30.02 -3.71
C SER A 26 3.81 29.12 -4.50
N ASN A 27 3.33 29.59 -5.65
CA ASN A 27 2.44 28.81 -6.52
C ASN A 27 3.13 27.57 -7.09
N ARG A 28 4.40 27.66 -7.51
CA ARG A 28 5.17 26.49 -7.96
C ARG A 28 5.35 25.46 -6.85
N LYS A 29 5.67 25.91 -5.64
CA LYS A 29 5.81 25.03 -4.47
C LYS A 29 4.50 24.34 -4.13
N LYS A 30 3.37 25.07 -4.13
CA LYS A 30 2.04 24.53 -3.89
C LYS A 30 1.62 23.49 -4.95
N LEU A 31 1.94 23.76 -6.22
CA LEU A 31 1.66 22.83 -7.32
C LEU A 31 2.51 21.55 -7.21
N SER A 32 3.78 21.69 -6.86
CA SER A 32 4.70 20.56 -6.63
C SER A 32 4.20 19.66 -5.50
N ILE A 33 3.81 20.23 -4.36
CA ILE A 33 3.26 19.48 -3.21
C ILE A 33 1.98 18.75 -3.62
N LYS A 34 1.06 19.43 -4.32
CA LYS A 34 -0.20 18.82 -4.79
C LYS A 34 0.06 17.61 -5.70
N ASN A 35 0.96 17.74 -6.68
CA ASN A 35 1.29 16.66 -7.60
C ASN A 35 1.91 15.46 -6.87
N LYS A 36 2.73 15.71 -5.86
CA LYS A 36 3.36 14.70 -5.03
C LYS A 36 2.32 13.90 -4.23
N THR A 37 1.39 14.57 -3.55
CA THR A 37 0.30 13.92 -2.80
C THR A 37 -0.59 13.07 -3.72
N ILE A 38 -0.85 13.53 -4.94
CA ILE A 38 -1.59 12.77 -5.94
C ILE A 38 -0.83 11.50 -6.32
N MET A 39 0.48 11.60 -6.56
CA MET A 39 1.33 10.46 -6.92
C MET A 39 1.42 9.44 -5.78
N GLU A 40 1.60 9.88 -4.54
CA GLU A 40 1.57 9.03 -3.35
C GLU A 40 0.27 8.22 -3.27
N LYS A 41 -0.87 8.88 -3.44
CA LYS A 41 -2.18 8.23 -3.46
C LYS A 41 -2.26 7.10 -4.49
N TYR A 42 -1.83 7.34 -5.73
CA TYR A 42 -1.87 6.33 -6.78
C TYR A 42 -0.91 5.18 -6.52
N LEU A 43 0.25 5.45 -5.93
CA LEU A 43 1.21 4.41 -5.52
C LEU A 43 0.63 3.51 -4.42
N TRP A 44 -0.08 4.08 -3.43
CA TRP A 44 -0.76 3.30 -2.41
C TRP A 44 -1.86 2.42 -2.99
N ILE A 45 -2.67 2.95 -3.92
CA ILE A 45 -3.69 2.18 -4.63
C ILE A 45 -3.03 1.03 -5.42
N ALA A 46 -2.01 1.34 -6.21
CA ALA A 46 -1.29 0.36 -7.02
C ALA A 46 -0.63 -0.73 -6.15
N GLY A 47 -0.07 -0.36 -5.00
CA GLY A 47 0.49 -1.30 -4.03
C GLY A 47 -0.56 -2.19 -3.35
N SER A 48 -1.79 -1.69 -3.18
CA SER A 48 -2.89 -2.44 -2.56
C SER A 48 -3.51 -3.50 -3.49
N LEU A 49 -3.54 -3.23 -4.80
CA LEU A 49 -4.21 -4.08 -5.78
C LEU A 49 -3.70 -5.53 -5.81
N PRO A 50 -2.37 -5.81 -5.84
CA PRO A 50 -1.89 -7.19 -5.85
C PRO A 50 -2.30 -7.98 -4.62
N PHE A 51 -2.36 -7.35 -3.43
CA PHE A 51 -2.84 -8.00 -2.21
C PHE A 51 -4.30 -8.44 -2.34
N ILE A 52 -5.17 -7.56 -2.85
CA ILE A 52 -6.59 -7.86 -3.03
C ILE A 52 -6.77 -8.94 -4.09
N ILE A 53 -6.14 -8.78 -5.27
CA ILE A 53 -6.33 -9.67 -6.42
C ILE A 53 -5.79 -11.07 -6.11
N LEU A 54 -4.53 -11.16 -5.67
CA LEU A 54 -3.90 -12.45 -5.40
C LEU A 54 -4.52 -13.14 -4.20
N GLY A 55 -4.87 -12.40 -3.14
CA GLY A 55 -5.59 -12.93 -2.00
C GLY A 55 -6.96 -13.49 -2.40
N SER A 56 -7.73 -12.76 -3.23
CA SER A 56 -9.03 -13.22 -3.72
C SER A 56 -8.93 -14.48 -4.59
N ILE A 57 -7.98 -14.51 -5.51
CA ILE A 57 -7.72 -15.69 -6.34
C ILE A 57 -7.32 -16.89 -5.46
N HIS A 58 -6.45 -16.67 -4.48
CA HIS A 58 -6.03 -17.72 -3.55
C HIS A 58 -7.19 -18.26 -2.71
N LEU A 59 -8.07 -17.36 -2.22
CA LEU A 59 -9.26 -17.75 -1.46
C LEU A 59 -10.23 -18.57 -2.32
N LEU A 60 -10.47 -18.15 -3.57
CA LEU A 60 -11.28 -18.92 -4.52
C LEU A 60 -10.69 -20.31 -4.80
N TYR A 61 -9.36 -20.39 -4.96
CA TYR A 61 -8.70 -21.68 -5.17
C TYR A 61 -8.79 -22.59 -3.97
N THR A 62 -8.78 -22.04 -2.75
CA THR A 62 -8.88 -22.81 -1.51
C THR A 62 -10.24 -23.53 -1.37
N PHE A 63 -11.34 -22.87 -1.79
CA PHE A 63 -12.68 -23.40 -1.56
C PHE A 63 -13.33 -24.02 -2.79
N PHE A 64 -13.07 -23.50 -3.97
CA PHE A 64 -13.84 -23.83 -5.17
C PHE A 64 -13.06 -24.61 -6.22
N THR A 65 -11.78 -24.90 -5.98
CA THR A 65 -10.96 -25.65 -6.91
C THR A 65 -10.05 -26.62 -6.18
N ASN A 66 -9.45 -27.54 -6.93
CA ASN A 66 -8.43 -28.48 -6.46
C ASN A 66 -6.99 -28.02 -6.83
N LYS A 67 -6.82 -26.74 -7.21
CA LYS A 67 -5.50 -26.22 -7.66
C LYS A 67 -4.45 -26.15 -6.56
N LEU A 68 -4.88 -26.11 -5.31
CA LEU A 68 -4.00 -26.11 -4.14
C LEU A 68 -3.87 -27.50 -3.50
N ASP A 69 -4.51 -28.51 -4.07
CA ASP A 69 -4.40 -29.88 -3.59
C ASP A 69 -3.07 -30.51 -4.01
N SER A 70 -2.66 -31.55 -3.29
CA SER A 70 -1.52 -32.35 -3.73
C SER A 70 -1.86 -33.10 -5.02
N ARG A 71 -0.88 -33.26 -5.91
CA ARG A 71 -0.98 -34.13 -7.09
C ARG A 71 -1.15 -35.61 -6.71
N SER A 72 -0.69 -35.99 -5.53
CA SER A 72 -0.86 -37.37 -4.99
C SER A 72 -2.21 -37.50 -4.32
N LYS A 73 -3.08 -38.33 -4.91
CA LYS A 73 -4.40 -38.70 -4.31
C LYS A 73 -4.23 -39.41 -2.96
N THR A 74 -3.18 -40.20 -2.82
CA THR A 74 -2.87 -40.92 -1.56
C THR A 74 -2.58 -39.91 -0.47
N LEU A 75 -1.74 -38.88 -0.72
CA LEU A 75 -1.43 -37.84 0.26
C LEU A 75 -2.69 -37.07 0.69
N ASN A 76 -3.55 -36.70 -0.25
CA ASN A 76 -4.82 -36.03 0.08
C ASN A 76 -5.72 -36.89 0.99
N SER A 77 -5.77 -38.19 0.73
CA SER A 77 -6.51 -39.16 1.58
C SER A 77 -5.86 -39.29 2.97
N GLU A 78 -4.55 -39.33 3.05
CA GLU A 78 -3.82 -39.38 4.32
C GLU A 78 -4.02 -38.11 5.15
N MET A 79 -4.01 -36.94 4.54
CA MET A 79 -4.28 -35.67 5.24
C MET A 79 -5.69 -35.64 5.86
N THR A 80 -6.69 -36.28 5.26
CA THR A 80 -8.05 -36.38 5.83
C THR A 80 -8.18 -37.38 6.96
N ARG A 81 -7.24 -38.29 7.09
CA ARG A 81 -7.20 -39.33 8.13
C ARG A 81 -6.24 -39.02 9.27
N SER A 82 -5.29 -38.11 9.04
CA SER A 82 -4.26 -37.75 10.00
C SER A 82 -4.70 -36.56 10.84
N PHE A 83 -4.57 -36.69 12.15
CA PHE A 83 -4.81 -35.58 13.07
C PHE A 83 -3.54 -34.74 13.29
N LEU A 84 -3.71 -33.51 13.78
CA LEU A 84 -2.57 -32.71 14.21
C LEU A 84 -1.98 -33.28 15.52
N VAL A 85 -0.67 -33.08 15.70
CA VAL A 85 -0.03 -33.41 16.99
C VAL A 85 -0.64 -32.59 18.13
N LEU A 86 -1.06 -31.35 17.84
CA LEU A 86 -1.63 -30.41 18.82
C LEU A 86 -3.02 -30.85 19.31
N THR A 87 -3.82 -31.48 18.45
CA THR A 87 -5.24 -31.80 18.75
C THR A 87 -5.80 -32.87 17.82
N THR A 88 -6.71 -33.66 18.34
CA THR A 88 -7.51 -34.63 17.56
C THR A 88 -8.88 -34.07 17.11
N ALA A 89 -9.19 -32.81 17.45
CA ALA A 89 -10.48 -32.19 17.09
C ALA A 89 -10.56 -31.81 15.62
N THR A 90 -9.44 -31.77 14.90
CA THR A 90 -9.39 -31.46 13.46
C THR A 90 -8.34 -32.32 12.76
N ASP A 91 -8.56 -32.60 11.50
CA ASP A 91 -7.61 -33.30 10.63
C ASP A 91 -6.68 -32.31 9.89
N MET A 92 -5.58 -32.85 9.34
CA MET A 92 -4.58 -32.06 8.61
C MET A 92 -5.16 -31.34 7.40
N TRP A 93 -6.14 -31.91 6.71
CA TRP A 93 -6.78 -31.32 5.55
C TRP A 93 -7.59 -30.07 5.91
N LYS A 94 -8.40 -30.15 6.98
CA LYS A 94 -9.17 -29.00 7.47
C LYS A 94 -8.25 -27.91 7.98
N ALA A 95 -7.21 -28.27 8.73
CA ALA A 95 -6.24 -27.31 9.21
C ALA A 95 -5.54 -26.58 8.07
N TRP A 96 -5.12 -27.32 7.03
CA TRP A 96 -4.51 -26.76 5.85
C TRP A 96 -5.46 -25.81 5.09
N LYS A 97 -6.72 -26.21 4.85
CA LYS A 97 -7.74 -25.32 4.26
C LYS A 97 -8.00 -24.08 5.10
N GLY A 98 -8.16 -24.25 6.41
CA GLY A 98 -8.38 -23.13 7.33
C GLY A 98 -7.22 -22.13 7.32
N PHE A 99 -5.98 -22.63 7.31
CA PHE A 99 -4.77 -21.79 7.21
C PHE A 99 -4.75 -20.99 5.89
N ASN A 100 -4.97 -21.66 4.76
CA ASN A 100 -5.02 -20.98 3.46
C ASN A 100 -6.13 -19.93 3.39
N ALA A 101 -7.30 -20.23 3.92
CA ALA A 101 -8.42 -19.29 3.98
C ALA A 101 -8.12 -18.07 4.86
N SER A 102 -7.60 -18.27 6.06
CA SER A 102 -7.24 -17.16 6.96
C SER A 102 -6.11 -16.30 6.40
N HIS A 103 -5.11 -16.93 5.80
CA HIS A 103 -4.03 -16.23 5.12
C HIS A 103 -4.54 -15.35 3.98
N SER A 104 -5.39 -15.91 3.11
CA SER A 104 -5.98 -15.18 1.99
C SER A 104 -6.86 -14.02 2.47
N SER A 105 -7.68 -14.24 3.49
CA SER A 105 -8.54 -13.20 4.07
C SER A 105 -7.71 -12.08 4.68
N GLY A 106 -6.64 -12.40 5.39
CA GLY A 106 -5.70 -11.42 5.94
C GLY A 106 -5.02 -10.59 4.84
N THR A 107 -4.62 -11.23 3.75
CA THR A 107 -4.03 -10.58 2.58
C THR A 107 -5.01 -9.61 1.91
N ILE A 108 -6.26 -10.05 1.68
CA ILE A 108 -7.33 -9.21 1.14
C ILE A 108 -7.59 -8.02 2.08
N TYR A 109 -7.76 -8.28 3.38
CA TYR A 109 -8.01 -7.25 4.38
C TYR A 109 -6.90 -6.19 4.38
N PHE A 110 -5.63 -6.61 4.38
CA PHE A 110 -4.49 -5.70 4.31
C PHE A 110 -4.55 -4.79 3.07
N GLY A 111 -4.83 -5.37 1.89
CA GLY A 111 -4.99 -4.60 0.67
C GLY A 111 -6.16 -3.62 0.73
N PHE A 112 -7.33 -4.07 1.23
CA PHE A 112 -8.52 -3.20 1.36
C PHE A 112 -8.30 -2.04 2.31
N VAL A 113 -7.72 -2.26 3.48
CA VAL A 113 -7.45 -1.19 4.45
C VAL A 113 -6.54 -0.14 3.83
N ASN A 114 -5.44 -0.55 3.19
CA ASN A 114 -4.53 0.39 2.52
C ASN A 114 -5.21 1.15 1.37
N MET A 115 -6.08 0.49 0.62
CA MET A 115 -6.86 1.14 -0.45
C MET A 115 -7.84 2.18 0.10
N ILE A 116 -8.59 1.86 1.18
CA ILE A 116 -9.52 2.78 1.83
C ILE A 116 -8.75 4.00 2.37
N LEU A 117 -7.61 3.78 3.02
CA LEU A 117 -6.76 4.86 3.51
C LEU A 117 -6.34 5.80 2.38
N ALA A 118 -5.91 5.24 1.24
CA ALA A 118 -5.52 6.02 0.07
C ALA A 118 -6.69 6.82 -0.52
N LEU A 119 -7.89 6.27 -0.53
CA LEU A 119 -9.05 6.90 -1.15
C LEU A 119 -9.71 7.95 -0.26
N GLN A 120 -9.84 7.67 1.04
CA GLN A 120 -10.68 8.45 1.95
C GLN A 120 -9.90 9.21 3.02
N TYR A 121 -8.71 8.74 3.41
CA TYR A 121 -7.96 9.27 4.55
C TYR A 121 -6.51 9.64 4.19
N PRO A 122 -6.27 10.55 3.23
CA PRO A 122 -4.92 10.88 2.78
C PRO A 122 -4.02 11.45 3.88
N MET A 123 -4.59 12.08 4.91
CA MET A 123 -3.82 12.58 6.06
C MET A 123 -3.25 11.43 6.92
N LEU A 124 -4.00 10.33 7.07
CA LEU A 124 -3.50 9.16 7.80
C LEU A 124 -2.37 8.46 7.05
N MET A 125 -2.36 8.52 5.72
CA MET A 125 -1.26 7.98 4.91
C MET A 125 0.07 8.69 5.16
N GLN A 126 0.07 9.91 5.68
CA GLN A 126 1.29 10.66 6.03
C GLN A 126 1.82 10.31 7.43
N ASN A 127 1.10 9.50 8.19
CA ASN A 127 1.55 9.04 9.49
C ASN A 127 2.72 8.05 9.34
N SER A 128 3.88 8.40 9.91
CA SER A 128 5.11 7.62 9.78
C SER A 128 5.01 6.21 10.35
N LEU A 129 4.25 6.02 11.44
CA LEU A 129 4.03 4.70 12.04
C LEU A 129 3.22 3.79 11.10
N LEU A 130 2.14 4.33 10.51
CA LEU A 130 1.32 3.59 9.56
C LEU A 130 2.10 3.23 8.29
N GLN A 131 2.89 4.17 7.78
CA GLN A 131 3.76 3.94 6.63
C GLN A 131 4.79 2.84 6.90
N SER A 132 5.47 2.93 8.04
CA SER A 132 6.48 1.94 8.44
C SER A 132 5.84 0.56 8.61
N ALA A 133 4.70 0.46 9.28
CA ALA A 133 3.98 -0.79 9.47
C ALA A 133 3.56 -1.41 8.12
N THR A 134 3.07 -0.60 7.19
CA THR A 134 2.68 -1.05 5.84
C THR A 134 3.88 -1.57 5.05
N VAL A 135 5.00 -0.83 5.04
CA VAL A 135 6.22 -1.26 4.32
C VAL A 135 6.83 -2.52 4.94
N ILE A 136 6.89 -2.61 6.28
CA ILE A 136 7.39 -3.79 6.98
C ILE A 136 6.50 -5.01 6.66
N ALA A 137 5.18 -4.86 6.73
CA ALA A 137 4.26 -5.95 6.40
C ALA A 137 4.41 -6.38 4.94
N ALA A 138 4.45 -5.44 3.98
CA ALA A 138 4.66 -5.76 2.58
C ALA A 138 6.01 -6.46 2.34
N GLY A 139 7.08 -6.01 2.99
CA GLY A 139 8.39 -6.64 2.94
C GLY A 139 8.39 -8.07 3.48
N PHE A 140 7.65 -8.31 4.57
CA PHE A 140 7.45 -9.65 5.11
C PHE A 140 6.71 -10.57 4.12
N TYR A 141 5.68 -10.07 3.43
CA TYR A 141 5.01 -10.83 2.37
C TYR A 141 5.92 -11.12 1.18
N VAL A 142 6.84 -10.21 0.80
CA VAL A 142 7.87 -10.48 -0.23
C VAL A 142 8.78 -11.62 0.22
N TRP A 143 9.24 -11.59 1.48
CA TRP A 143 10.08 -12.65 2.04
C TRP A 143 9.34 -14.00 2.05
N LEU A 144 8.08 -14.04 2.50
CA LEU A 144 7.25 -15.26 2.46
C LEU A 144 7.08 -15.78 1.03
N ALA A 145 6.76 -14.88 0.10
CA ALA A 145 6.55 -15.25 -1.30
C ALA A 145 7.82 -15.81 -1.96
N LYS A 146 8.98 -15.24 -1.62
CA LYS A 146 10.28 -15.74 -2.11
C LYS A 146 10.64 -17.10 -1.54
N SER A 147 10.36 -17.30 -0.24
CA SER A 147 10.81 -18.49 0.49
C SER A 147 9.89 -19.71 0.32
N PHE A 148 8.57 -19.48 0.16
CA PHE A 148 7.58 -20.55 0.26
C PHE A 148 6.64 -20.64 -0.94
N TRP A 149 6.57 -19.61 -1.81
CA TRP A 149 5.61 -19.55 -2.90
C TRP A 149 6.32 -19.63 -4.26
N PHE A 150 5.54 -19.47 -5.32
CA PHE A 150 6.01 -19.50 -6.70
C PHE A 150 6.08 -18.07 -7.30
N ARG A 151 6.58 -17.95 -8.53
CA ARG A 151 6.94 -16.67 -9.16
C ARG A 151 5.81 -15.64 -9.20
N ILE A 152 4.55 -16.04 -9.44
CA ILE A 152 3.44 -15.09 -9.64
C ILE A 152 3.14 -14.30 -8.37
N PRO A 153 2.88 -14.93 -7.19
CA PRO A 153 2.71 -14.17 -5.95
C PRO A 153 3.96 -13.34 -5.59
N PHE A 154 5.15 -13.88 -5.80
CA PHE A 154 6.39 -13.15 -5.51
C PHE A 154 6.50 -11.84 -6.29
N ILE A 155 6.23 -11.86 -7.61
CA ILE A 155 6.25 -10.64 -8.44
C ILE A 155 5.18 -9.65 -7.97
N GLY A 156 3.97 -10.12 -7.67
CA GLY A 156 2.89 -9.27 -7.17
C GLY A 156 3.23 -8.58 -5.86
N MET A 157 3.77 -9.33 -4.87
CA MET A 157 4.19 -8.76 -3.60
C MET A 157 5.39 -7.81 -3.75
N LEU A 158 6.32 -8.09 -4.65
CA LEU A 158 7.45 -7.21 -4.95
C LEU A 158 6.99 -5.86 -5.54
N ILE A 159 6.03 -5.89 -6.47
CA ILE A 159 5.42 -4.66 -7.02
C ILE A 159 4.74 -3.86 -5.91
N SER A 160 3.95 -4.51 -5.05
CA SER A 160 3.28 -3.85 -3.92
C SER A 160 4.29 -3.19 -2.98
N PHE A 161 5.32 -3.92 -2.59
CA PHE A 161 6.38 -3.42 -1.72
C PHE A 161 7.10 -2.21 -2.34
N ALA A 162 7.47 -2.28 -3.63
CA ALA A 162 8.11 -1.19 -4.33
C ALA A 162 7.20 0.07 -4.38
N CYS A 163 5.90 -0.11 -4.64
CA CYS A 163 4.93 0.99 -4.65
C CYS A 163 4.82 1.66 -3.27
N PHE A 164 4.65 0.90 -2.19
CA PHE A 164 4.55 1.45 -0.84
C PHE A 164 5.86 2.12 -0.41
N LEU A 165 7.00 1.48 -0.66
CA LEU A 165 8.31 2.05 -0.33
C LEU A 165 8.55 3.36 -1.07
N TYR A 166 8.24 3.42 -2.37
CA TYR A 166 8.41 4.64 -3.15
C TYR A 166 7.48 5.77 -2.69
N ALA A 167 6.24 5.44 -2.31
CA ALA A 167 5.32 6.41 -1.72
C ALA A 167 5.87 7.01 -0.42
N VAL A 168 6.46 6.18 0.45
CA VAL A 168 7.10 6.66 1.69
C VAL A 168 8.31 7.53 1.41
N VAL A 169 9.18 7.16 0.47
CA VAL A 169 10.34 7.98 0.07
C VAL A 169 9.90 9.35 -0.45
N LEU A 170 8.83 9.38 -1.23
CA LEU A 170 8.24 10.66 -1.66
C LEU A 170 7.80 11.51 -0.47
N ASN A 171 7.23 10.93 0.56
CA ASN A 171 6.78 11.67 1.75
C ASN A 171 7.95 12.20 2.58
N LEU A 172 9.05 11.45 2.74
CA LEU A 172 10.23 11.88 3.49
C LEU A 172 10.96 13.08 2.88
N GLY A 173 10.80 13.33 1.60
CA GLY A 173 11.39 14.49 0.90
C GLY A 173 10.59 15.81 1.07
N ASN A 174 9.70 15.91 2.05
CA ASN A 174 9.00 17.11 2.48
C ASN A 174 9.63 17.63 3.75
#